data_b5d2ac1974a402502368269d63148656
#
_entry.id   b5d2ac1974a402502368269d63148656
#
_cell.length_a   1.000
_cell.length_b   1.000
_cell.length_c   1.000
_cell.angle_alpha   90.00
_cell.angle_beta   90.00
_cell.angle_gamma   90.00
#
_symmetry.space_group_name_H-M   'P 1'
#
loop_
_entity.id
_entity.type
_entity.pdbx_description
1 polymer ?
#
loop_
_entity_poly.entity_id
_entity_poly.type
_entity_poly.pdbx_seq_one_letter_code
_entity_poly.pdbx_strand_id
1 'polypeptide(L)'
;KENLTAEEHQGVLTQQVPQSEKIRGSNIILDGFTGFTPLQYQVLEEMLQCAEHVVCAVTEDEKGGREELFSMSREMKNKLLALAKEHHVSCEEKNHRYVTKKRKVAEELAHLEKQLYQVPPKSWNKQTDAVNIIAAKNPSEELGFVLRKVLSLVREGYAYREIAVVAGDLSVYRDEISHVFDKAGIPYFIDQKKGLNTHPLIQFVKKALAVLEEQMSYDSVMAFLRNPYVVSDENTFDGDILCEDLDRLDNYLLAGGIERINRWKHPWVMPYDNADEEDLSRLNQLREQIFNWFVPLRTVWEKPDTTVREAMTALFSFMQQFNIAYKLKAQQKAFRESGEKYLASEYEPAYAKVLGLLDQIEALMGDETLEVRV
;
A
#
# COMPACT_ATOMS: atom_id res chain seq x y z
N LYS A 1 -8.50 -23.96 -12.93
CA LYS A 1 -7.84 -22.64 -13.07
C LYS A 1 -6.59 -22.72 -12.20
N GLU A 2 -5.44 -22.94 -12.80
CA GLU A 2 -4.17 -22.90 -12.11
C GLU A 2 -3.92 -21.45 -11.67
N ASN A 3 -3.68 -21.25 -10.39
CA ASN A 3 -3.29 -19.95 -9.86
C ASN A 3 -1.81 -19.74 -10.16
N LEU A 4 -1.54 -18.99 -11.20
CA LEU A 4 -0.19 -18.65 -11.64
C LEU A 4 0.32 -17.42 -10.85
N THR A 5 1.57 -17.42 -10.47
CA THR A 5 2.26 -16.22 -9.96
C THR A 5 2.35 -15.14 -11.05
N ALA A 6 2.65 -13.91 -10.67
CA ALA A 6 2.80 -12.82 -11.65
C ALA A 6 3.90 -13.12 -12.70
N GLU A 7 4.93 -13.86 -12.31
CA GLU A 7 6.02 -14.31 -13.20
C GLU A 7 5.56 -15.42 -14.13
N GLU A 8 4.81 -16.40 -13.63
CA GLU A 8 4.23 -17.47 -14.43
C GLU A 8 3.19 -16.94 -15.41
N HIS A 9 2.39 -15.93 -15.01
CA HIS A 9 1.50 -15.23 -15.94
C HIS A 9 2.25 -14.61 -17.12
N GLN A 10 3.42 -14.04 -16.89
CA GLN A 10 4.25 -13.48 -17.97
C GLN A 10 4.82 -14.58 -18.88
N GLY A 11 5.22 -15.71 -18.32
CA GLY A 11 5.65 -16.88 -19.10
C GLY A 11 4.55 -17.45 -20.00
N VAL A 12 3.33 -17.57 -19.46
CA VAL A 12 2.15 -17.96 -20.25
C VAL A 12 1.84 -16.91 -21.33
N LEU A 13 1.95 -15.62 -21.00
CA LEU A 13 1.75 -14.53 -21.95
C LEU A 13 2.71 -14.67 -23.15
N THR A 14 3.99 -14.93 -22.91
CA THR A 14 4.99 -15.14 -23.98
C THR A 14 4.54 -16.23 -24.95
N GLN A 15 4.03 -17.36 -24.46
CA GLN A 15 3.53 -18.46 -25.28
C GLN A 15 2.24 -18.13 -26.06
N GLN A 16 1.42 -17.21 -25.53
CA GLN A 16 0.14 -16.83 -26.12
C GLN A 16 0.25 -15.69 -27.15
N VAL A 17 1.29 -14.86 -27.06
CA VAL A 17 1.49 -13.73 -27.99
C VAL A 17 1.47 -14.16 -29.46
N PRO A 18 2.18 -15.23 -29.89
CA PRO A 18 2.16 -15.66 -31.29
C PRO A 18 0.79 -16.14 -31.79
N GLN A 19 -0.08 -16.56 -30.85
CA GLN A 19 -1.42 -17.09 -31.17
C GLN A 19 -2.50 -16.00 -31.13
N SER A 20 -2.15 -14.79 -30.64
CA SER A 20 -3.10 -13.70 -30.45
C SER A 20 -3.43 -12.99 -31.76
N GLU A 21 -4.67 -13.12 -32.23
CA GLU A 21 -5.17 -12.37 -33.38
C GLU A 21 -5.13 -10.85 -33.16
N LYS A 22 -5.16 -10.37 -31.91
CA LYS A 22 -5.10 -8.94 -31.56
C LYS A 22 -3.69 -8.36 -31.71
N ILE A 23 -2.66 -9.16 -31.47
CA ILE A 23 -1.26 -8.76 -31.59
C ILE A 23 -0.80 -8.85 -33.04
N ARG A 24 -1.24 -9.90 -33.74
CA ARG A 24 -0.87 -10.11 -35.14
C ARG A 24 -1.37 -8.98 -36.01
N GLY A 25 -0.44 -8.34 -36.76
CA GLY A 25 -0.75 -7.20 -37.61
C GLY A 25 -1.12 -5.90 -36.87
N SER A 26 -0.86 -5.83 -35.57
CA SER A 26 -1.09 -4.61 -34.79
C SER A 26 0.11 -3.65 -34.84
N ASN A 27 -0.14 -2.36 -34.60
CA ASN A 27 0.89 -1.36 -34.32
C ASN A 27 1.04 -1.23 -32.81
N ILE A 28 2.21 -1.56 -32.26
CA ILE A 28 2.52 -1.49 -30.85
C ILE A 28 3.38 -0.27 -30.58
N ILE A 29 2.99 0.55 -29.62
CA ILE A 29 3.74 1.75 -29.23
C ILE A 29 4.17 1.60 -27.77
N LEU A 30 5.48 1.72 -27.53
CA LEU A 30 6.10 1.69 -26.22
C LEU A 30 6.62 3.09 -25.91
N ASP A 31 6.09 3.71 -24.86
CA ASP A 31 6.47 5.06 -24.45
C ASP A 31 6.70 5.12 -22.94
N GLY A 32 7.67 5.93 -22.49
CA GLY A 32 7.99 6.15 -21.09
C GLY A 32 8.78 5.03 -20.39
N PHE A 33 9.32 4.07 -21.13
CA PHE A 33 10.14 2.99 -20.57
C PHE A 33 11.63 3.38 -20.59
N THR A 34 12.34 2.99 -19.51
CA THR A 34 13.80 3.10 -19.40
C THR A 34 14.49 1.74 -19.40
N GLY A 35 13.72 0.64 -19.31
CA GLY A 35 14.20 -0.73 -19.32
C GLY A 35 13.05 -1.72 -19.20
N PHE A 36 13.35 -2.99 -19.41
CA PHE A 36 12.43 -4.11 -19.27
C PHE A 36 13.08 -5.22 -18.46
N THR A 37 12.27 -6.00 -17.76
CA THR A 37 12.74 -7.24 -17.11
C THR A 37 13.07 -8.29 -18.15
N PRO A 38 13.88 -9.30 -17.83
CA PRO A 38 14.20 -10.39 -18.77
C PRO A 38 12.94 -11.03 -19.38
N LEU A 39 11.92 -11.24 -18.57
CA LEU A 39 10.66 -11.83 -19.00
C LEU A 39 9.87 -10.91 -19.94
N GLN A 40 9.89 -9.59 -19.68
CA GLN A 40 9.29 -8.61 -20.59
C GLN A 40 10.02 -8.55 -21.94
N TYR A 41 11.34 -8.71 -21.94
CA TYR A 41 12.08 -8.82 -23.21
C TYR A 41 11.66 -10.04 -24.03
N GLN A 42 11.38 -11.20 -23.39
CA GLN A 42 10.85 -12.39 -24.09
C GLN A 42 9.49 -12.10 -24.73
N VAL A 43 8.59 -11.42 -24.00
CA VAL A 43 7.29 -11.00 -24.55
C VAL A 43 7.47 -10.05 -25.75
N LEU A 44 8.39 -9.08 -25.63
CA LEU A 44 8.69 -8.14 -26.73
C LEU A 44 9.32 -8.82 -27.92
N GLU A 45 10.14 -9.84 -27.72
CA GLU A 45 10.70 -10.69 -28.78
C GLU A 45 9.60 -11.34 -29.62
N GLU A 46 8.60 -11.94 -28.99
CA GLU A 46 7.45 -12.50 -29.67
C GLU A 46 6.59 -11.42 -30.36
N MET A 47 6.45 -10.25 -29.74
CA MET A 47 5.72 -9.13 -30.33
C MET A 47 6.42 -8.59 -31.59
N LEU A 48 7.75 -8.53 -31.60
CA LEU A 48 8.53 -8.09 -32.75
C LEU A 48 8.33 -8.98 -33.97
N GLN A 49 8.05 -10.28 -33.75
CA GLN A 49 7.83 -11.24 -34.84
C GLN A 49 6.40 -11.26 -35.35
N CYS A 50 5.43 -10.87 -34.51
CA CYS A 50 3.99 -11.02 -34.81
C CYS A 50 3.31 -9.70 -35.18
N ALA A 51 3.74 -8.57 -34.64
CA ALA A 51 3.16 -7.25 -34.89
C ALA A 51 3.55 -6.72 -36.29
N GLU A 52 2.73 -5.85 -36.83
CA GLU A 52 3.06 -5.14 -38.08
C GLU A 52 4.17 -4.11 -37.86
N HIS A 53 4.03 -3.32 -36.77
CA HIS A 53 5.04 -2.35 -36.36
C HIS A 53 5.16 -2.31 -34.84
N VAL A 54 6.41 -2.20 -34.35
CA VAL A 54 6.70 -1.87 -32.95
C VAL A 54 7.48 -0.59 -32.91
N VAL A 55 6.93 0.44 -32.30
CA VAL A 55 7.54 1.77 -32.15
C VAL A 55 7.93 1.94 -30.68
N CYS A 56 9.20 2.20 -30.41
CA CYS A 56 9.69 2.48 -29.06
C CYS A 56 10.23 3.90 -28.98
N ALA A 57 9.61 4.74 -28.13
CA ALA A 57 10.13 6.07 -27.81
C ALA A 57 11.23 5.95 -26.74
N VAL A 58 12.42 6.43 -27.06
CA VAL A 58 13.59 6.38 -26.17
C VAL A 58 14.13 7.78 -25.96
N THR A 59 14.33 8.16 -24.69
CA THR A 59 14.95 9.44 -24.34
C THR A 59 16.46 9.28 -24.25
N GLU A 60 17.19 10.03 -25.04
CA GLU A 60 18.66 10.04 -25.08
C GLU A 60 19.22 11.47 -25.10
N ASP A 61 20.49 11.62 -24.70
CA ASP A 61 21.24 12.87 -24.85
C ASP A 61 21.97 12.90 -26.21
N GLU A 62 21.61 13.85 -27.05
CA GLU A 62 22.15 13.96 -28.41
C GLU A 62 23.66 14.23 -28.44
N LYS A 63 24.17 14.97 -27.46
CA LYS A 63 25.55 15.50 -27.50
C LYS A 63 26.57 14.65 -26.70
N GLY A 64 26.12 13.65 -25.97
CA GLY A 64 26.97 12.96 -25.00
C GLY A 64 27.34 13.86 -23.82
N GLY A 65 28.03 13.28 -22.83
CA GLY A 65 28.44 14.01 -21.61
C GLY A 65 27.53 13.83 -20.40
N ARG A 66 26.36 13.20 -20.60
CA ARG A 66 25.46 12.76 -19.50
C ARG A 66 25.17 11.25 -19.62
N GLU A 67 26.24 10.49 -19.84
CA GLU A 67 26.14 9.06 -20.19
C GLU A 67 25.48 8.24 -19.09
N GLU A 68 25.73 8.56 -17.83
CA GLU A 68 25.13 7.86 -16.70
C GLU A 68 23.63 8.09 -16.62
N LEU A 69 23.16 9.32 -16.86
CA LEU A 69 21.74 9.68 -16.78
C LEU A 69 20.88 8.88 -17.77
N PHE A 70 21.40 8.61 -18.97
CA PHE A 70 20.69 7.90 -20.03
C PHE A 70 21.19 6.47 -20.26
N SER A 71 22.00 5.93 -19.34
CA SER A 71 22.58 4.59 -19.46
C SER A 71 21.52 3.50 -19.61
N MET A 72 20.48 3.53 -18.76
CA MET A 72 19.38 2.55 -18.80
C MET A 72 18.61 2.60 -20.13
N SER A 73 18.24 3.79 -20.58
CA SER A 73 17.52 3.97 -21.85
C SER A 73 18.35 3.49 -23.03
N ARG A 74 19.67 3.76 -23.02
CA ARG A 74 20.61 3.31 -24.05
C ARG A 74 20.78 1.79 -24.04
N GLU A 75 20.89 1.19 -22.86
CA GLU A 75 20.96 -0.26 -22.71
C GLU A 75 19.69 -0.92 -23.24
N MET A 76 18.52 -0.39 -22.87
CA MET A 76 17.22 -0.85 -23.39
C MET A 76 17.18 -0.78 -24.92
N LYS A 77 17.56 0.37 -25.52
CA LYS A 77 17.61 0.55 -26.98
C LYS A 77 18.51 -0.49 -27.62
N ASN A 78 19.75 -0.67 -27.09
CA ASN A 78 20.70 -1.62 -27.64
C ASN A 78 20.17 -3.06 -27.57
N LYS A 79 19.51 -3.45 -26.50
CA LYS A 79 18.86 -4.77 -26.37
C LYS A 79 17.75 -4.95 -27.40
N LEU A 80 16.87 -3.95 -27.58
CA LEU A 80 15.79 -4.03 -28.57
C LEU A 80 16.35 -4.13 -30.01
N LEU A 81 17.40 -3.36 -30.33
CA LEU A 81 18.07 -3.47 -31.63
C LEU A 81 18.74 -4.82 -31.83
N ALA A 82 19.33 -5.40 -30.79
CA ALA A 82 19.91 -6.72 -30.85
C ALA A 82 18.86 -7.81 -31.12
N LEU A 83 17.73 -7.78 -30.40
CA LEU A 83 16.59 -8.69 -30.63
C LEU A 83 16.03 -8.54 -32.05
N ALA A 84 15.83 -7.33 -32.51
CA ALA A 84 15.35 -7.11 -33.88
C ALA A 84 16.31 -7.67 -34.95
N LYS A 85 17.62 -7.53 -34.73
CA LYS A 85 18.65 -8.09 -35.60
C LYS A 85 18.65 -9.64 -35.58
N GLU A 86 18.50 -10.23 -34.43
CA GLU A 86 18.45 -11.69 -34.24
C GLU A 86 17.28 -12.30 -35.01
N HIS A 87 16.12 -11.63 -34.99
CA HIS A 87 14.90 -12.09 -35.68
C HIS A 87 14.73 -11.49 -37.09
N HIS A 88 15.78 -10.88 -37.65
CA HIS A 88 15.76 -10.30 -38.98
C HIS A 88 14.66 -9.24 -39.22
N VAL A 89 14.25 -8.54 -38.16
CA VAL A 89 13.28 -7.43 -38.23
C VAL A 89 14.00 -6.16 -38.64
N SER A 90 13.50 -5.48 -39.67
CA SER A 90 14.06 -4.21 -40.14
C SER A 90 13.79 -3.09 -39.14
N CYS A 91 14.83 -2.32 -38.80
CA CYS A 91 14.72 -1.20 -37.86
C CYS A 91 15.03 0.12 -38.52
N GLU A 92 14.28 1.14 -38.19
CA GLU A 92 14.54 2.52 -38.58
C GLU A 92 14.66 3.39 -37.32
N GLU A 93 15.73 4.15 -37.18
CA GLU A 93 15.88 5.11 -36.10
C GLU A 93 15.52 6.51 -36.60
N LYS A 94 14.54 7.15 -35.92
CA LYS A 94 14.13 8.53 -36.18
C LYS A 94 14.45 9.41 -34.99
N ASN A 95 15.36 10.35 -35.17
CA ASN A 95 15.69 11.30 -34.11
C ASN A 95 14.71 12.48 -34.15
N HIS A 96 13.89 12.57 -33.12
CA HIS A 96 13.01 13.72 -32.91
C HIS A 96 13.63 14.67 -31.89
N ARG A 97 14.12 15.81 -32.35
CA ARG A 97 14.55 16.84 -31.41
C ARG A 97 13.34 17.46 -30.74
N TYR A 98 13.23 17.32 -29.42
CA TYR A 98 12.27 18.08 -28.67
C TYR A 98 12.67 19.57 -28.70
N VAL A 99 12.05 20.30 -29.60
CA VAL A 99 12.29 21.74 -29.70
C VAL A 99 11.43 22.46 -28.69
N THR A 100 12.02 22.79 -27.53
CA THR A 100 11.43 23.61 -26.46
C THR A 100 10.96 25.01 -26.87
N LYS A 101 10.96 25.34 -28.16
CA LYS A 101 10.61 26.67 -28.69
C LYS A 101 9.22 27.19 -28.30
N LYS A 102 8.33 26.36 -27.76
CA LYS A 102 6.98 26.78 -27.35
C LYS A 102 6.83 27.08 -25.84
N ARG A 103 7.75 26.70 -24.96
CA ARG A 103 7.77 27.10 -23.57
C ARG A 103 8.76 28.24 -23.37
N LYS A 104 8.30 29.39 -22.88
CA LYS A 104 9.19 30.43 -22.33
C LYS A 104 9.78 29.87 -21.02
N VAL A 105 10.84 29.10 -21.12
CA VAL A 105 11.62 28.65 -19.96
C VAL A 105 12.59 29.77 -19.63
N ALA A 106 12.72 30.12 -18.36
CA ALA A 106 13.71 31.08 -17.89
C ALA A 106 15.12 30.60 -18.32
N GLU A 107 16.00 31.54 -18.73
CA GLU A 107 17.34 31.21 -19.25
C GLU A 107 18.16 30.42 -18.22
N GLU A 108 18.04 30.73 -16.96
CA GLU A 108 18.70 30.05 -15.83
C GLU A 108 18.23 28.60 -15.66
N LEU A 109 16.94 28.31 -15.85
CA LEU A 109 16.42 26.94 -15.82
C LEU A 109 16.89 26.13 -17.01
N ALA A 110 16.92 26.76 -18.21
CA ALA A 110 17.49 26.13 -19.40
C ALA A 110 19.00 25.86 -19.25
N HIS A 111 19.72 26.76 -18.56
CA HIS A 111 21.12 26.55 -18.21
C HIS A 111 21.30 25.41 -17.20
N LEU A 112 20.48 25.39 -16.14
CA LEU A 112 20.51 24.32 -15.14
C LEU A 112 20.25 22.95 -15.79
N GLU A 113 19.19 22.82 -16.57
CA GLU A 113 18.87 21.59 -17.32
C GLU A 113 20.05 21.11 -18.17
N LYS A 114 20.71 22.04 -18.88
CA LYS A 114 21.83 21.71 -19.74
C LYS A 114 23.10 21.34 -19.01
N GLN A 115 23.34 21.93 -17.82
CA GLN A 115 24.59 21.73 -17.07
C GLN A 115 24.48 20.66 -15.97
N LEU A 116 23.27 20.31 -15.58
CA LEU A 116 23.03 19.24 -14.62
C LEU A 116 23.64 17.93 -15.14
N TYR A 117 24.43 17.27 -14.32
CA TYR A 117 25.22 16.06 -14.67
C TYR A 117 26.31 16.25 -15.72
N GLN A 118 26.67 17.49 -16.11
CA GLN A 118 27.88 17.73 -16.90
C GLN A 118 29.12 17.75 -15.98
N VAL A 119 30.23 17.17 -16.44
CA VAL A 119 31.50 17.19 -15.70
C VAL A 119 32.61 17.71 -16.63
N PRO A 120 33.20 18.88 -16.34
CA PRO A 120 32.82 19.87 -15.31
C PRO A 120 31.58 20.69 -15.75
N PRO A 121 30.74 21.08 -14.79
CA PRO A 121 29.59 21.93 -15.10
C PRO A 121 30.03 23.40 -15.35
N LYS A 122 29.32 24.10 -16.22
CA LYS A 122 29.52 25.55 -16.39
C LYS A 122 28.65 26.31 -15.42
N SER A 123 29.27 27.20 -14.63
CA SER A 123 28.56 28.03 -13.66
C SER A 123 27.64 29.05 -14.31
N TRP A 124 26.53 29.34 -13.64
CA TRP A 124 25.68 30.48 -13.97
C TRP A 124 26.18 31.72 -13.24
N ASN A 125 26.56 32.77 -13.97
CA ASN A 125 27.23 33.94 -13.40
C ASN A 125 26.31 35.18 -13.30
N LYS A 126 25.01 35.02 -13.59
CA LYS A 126 24.03 36.09 -13.45
C LYS A 126 23.19 35.87 -12.18
N GLN A 127 22.67 36.97 -11.62
CA GLN A 127 21.69 36.88 -10.54
C GLN A 127 20.41 36.20 -11.08
N THR A 128 19.77 35.36 -10.26
CA THR A 128 18.55 34.66 -10.63
C THR A 128 17.59 34.59 -9.45
N ASP A 129 16.30 34.75 -9.74
CA ASP A 129 15.19 34.52 -8.79
C ASP A 129 14.43 33.23 -9.10
N ALA A 130 14.77 32.56 -10.24
CA ALA A 130 14.09 31.34 -10.67
C ALA A 130 14.58 30.08 -9.95
N VAL A 131 15.76 30.11 -9.33
CA VAL A 131 16.33 29.00 -8.56
C VAL A 131 16.71 29.47 -7.16
N ASN A 132 16.13 28.85 -6.16
CA ASN A 132 16.40 29.16 -4.76
C ASN A 132 16.80 27.90 -4.00
N ILE A 133 17.80 27.98 -3.14
CA ILE A 133 18.23 26.90 -2.26
C ILE A 133 17.95 27.33 -0.83
N ILE A 134 17.30 26.47 -0.08
CA ILE A 134 16.89 26.74 1.30
C ILE A 134 17.35 25.59 2.17
N ALA A 135 17.91 25.93 3.33
CA ALA A 135 18.23 24.96 4.37
C ALA A 135 17.21 25.08 5.51
N ALA A 136 16.56 23.98 5.83
CA ALA A 136 15.67 23.87 6.98
C ALA A 136 16.34 23.01 8.07
N LYS A 137 15.91 23.19 9.34
CA LYS A 137 16.48 22.44 10.46
C LYS A 137 15.97 21.00 10.53
N ASN A 138 14.77 20.77 10.07
CA ASN A 138 14.08 19.48 10.12
C ASN A 138 13.00 19.42 9.04
N PRO A 139 12.44 18.22 8.74
CA PRO A 139 11.41 18.03 7.72
C PRO A 139 10.15 18.89 7.95
N SER A 140 9.78 19.16 9.19
CA SER A 140 8.60 19.96 9.52
C SER A 140 8.78 21.43 9.12
N GLU A 141 9.97 22.02 9.39
CA GLU A 141 10.29 23.38 8.93
C GLU A 141 10.39 23.46 7.41
N GLU A 142 10.91 22.42 6.76
CA GLU A 142 10.97 22.32 5.30
C GLU A 142 9.55 22.33 4.70
N LEU A 143 8.63 21.51 5.22
CA LEU A 143 7.23 21.52 4.80
C LEU A 143 6.54 22.88 5.07
N GLY A 144 6.84 23.49 6.21
CA GLY A 144 6.34 24.83 6.51
C GLY A 144 6.82 25.89 5.51
N PHE A 145 8.04 25.75 5.01
CA PHE A 145 8.55 26.61 3.93
C PHE A 145 7.84 26.32 2.61
N VAL A 146 7.72 25.02 2.23
CA VAL A 146 7.01 24.60 1.01
C VAL A 146 5.57 25.14 1.03
N LEU A 147 4.86 25.00 2.14
CA LEU A 147 3.52 25.54 2.34
C LEU A 147 3.44 27.04 2.04
N ARG A 148 4.33 27.82 2.65
CA ARG A 148 4.36 29.28 2.43
C ARG A 148 4.64 29.63 0.97
N LYS A 149 5.54 28.88 0.31
CA LYS A 149 5.86 29.09 -1.10
C LYS A 149 4.69 28.74 -2.02
N VAL A 150 4.00 27.64 -1.76
CA VAL A 150 2.78 27.25 -2.49
C VAL A 150 1.72 28.34 -2.37
N LEU A 151 1.46 28.83 -1.16
CA LEU A 151 0.48 29.90 -0.92
C LEU A 151 0.89 31.22 -1.62
N SER A 152 2.19 31.54 -1.65
CA SER A 152 2.71 32.71 -2.40
C SER A 152 2.43 32.59 -3.88
N LEU A 153 2.77 31.45 -4.48
CA LEU A 153 2.55 31.19 -5.91
C LEU A 153 1.07 31.26 -6.30
N VAL A 154 0.19 30.71 -5.44
CA VAL A 154 -1.25 30.79 -5.67
C VAL A 154 -1.76 32.22 -5.62
N ARG A 155 -1.24 33.07 -4.70
CA ARG A 155 -1.54 34.51 -4.66
C ARG A 155 -1.02 35.27 -5.90
N GLU A 156 0.07 34.80 -6.50
CA GLU A 156 0.61 35.31 -7.75
C GLU A 156 -0.19 34.86 -9.00
N GLY A 157 -1.18 33.97 -8.82
CA GLY A 157 -2.11 33.51 -9.87
C GLY A 157 -1.86 32.10 -10.40
N TYR A 158 -0.91 31.36 -9.85
CA TYR A 158 -0.71 29.95 -10.22
C TYR A 158 -1.86 29.07 -9.68
N ALA A 159 -2.32 28.12 -10.48
CA ALA A 159 -3.24 27.09 -10.00
C ALA A 159 -2.46 25.99 -9.25
N TYR A 160 -3.08 25.36 -8.24
CA TYR A 160 -2.45 24.24 -7.51
C TYR A 160 -1.93 23.13 -8.41
N ARG A 161 -2.65 22.81 -9.49
CA ARG A 161 -2.26 21.79 -10.48
C ARG A 161 -0.98 22.13 -11.28
N GLU A 162 -0.51 23.37 -11.19
CA GLU A 162 0.72 23.83 -11.86
C GLU A 162 1.93 23.79 -10.93
N ILE A 163 1.72 23.40 -9.67
CA ILE A 163 2.74 23.35 -8.64
C ILE A 163 3.01 21.88 -8.30
N ALA A 164 4.27 21.46 -8.43
CA ALA A 164 4.71 20.12 -8.05
C ALA A 164 5.76 20.21 -6.94
N VAL A 165 5.64 19.32 -5.95
CA VAL A 165 6.64 19.11 -4.90
C VAL A 165 7.22 17.72 -5.10
N VAL A 166 8.54 17.62 -5.23
CA VAL A 166 9.23 16.35 -5.46
C VAL A 166 10.17 16.09 -4.28
N ALA A 167 10.10 14.90 -3.72
CA ALA A 167 10.99 14.43 -2.67
C ALA A 167 11.63 13.10 -3.07
N GLY A 168 12.87 12.88 -2.67
CA GLY A 168 13.57 11.62 -2.91
C GLY A 168 12.95 10.45 -2.15
N ASP A 169 12.46 10.71 -0.93
CA ASP A 169 11.71 9.76 -0.11
C ASP A 169 10.49 10.44 0.51
N LEU A 170 9.31 10.09 0.02
CA LEU A 170 8.04 10.60 0.55
C LEU A 170 7.68 10.03 1.93
N SER A 171 8.29 8.91 2.35
CA SER A 171 7.96 8.29 3.64
C SER A 171 8.30 9.18 4.83
N VAL A 172 9.36 9.99 4.70
CA VAL A 172 9.81 10.96 5.71
C VAL A 172 8.79 12.05 5.99
N TYR A 173 8.01 12.43 4.97
CA TYR A 173 7.08 13.56 5.04
C TYR A 173 5.61 13.16 5.16
N ARG A 174 5.30 11.87 5.06
CA ARG A 174 3.93 11.34 4.90
C ARG A 174 2.94 11.92 5.92
N ASP A 175 3.23 11.72 7.18
CA ASP A 175 2.28 12.03 8.25
C ASP A 175 2.18 13.53 8.47
N GLU A 176 3.28 14.24 8.28
CA GLU A 176 3.34 15.68 8.42
C GLU A 176 2.69 16.43 7.26
N ILE A 177 2.79 15.94 6.01
CA ILE A 177 2.13 16.58 4.86
C ILE A 177 0.63 16.69 5.11
N SER A 178 -0.02 15.59 5.49
CA SER A 178 -1.46 15.60 5.76
C SER A 178 -1.81 16.62 6.83
N HIS A 179 -1.07 16.63 7.93
CA HIS A 179 -1.32 17.56 9.03
C HIS A 179 -1.12 19.03 8.64
N VAL A 180 -0.08 19.34 7.87
CA VAL A 180 0.27 20.72 7.50
C VAL A 180 -0.64 21.24 6.40
N PHE A 181 -0.91 20.45 5.36
CA PHE A 181 -1.69 20.89 4.20
C PHE A 181 -3.19 20.89 4.46
N ASP A 182 -3.72 19.90 5.22
CA ASP A 182 -5.13 19.87 5.60
C ASP A 182 -5.50 21.06 6.50
N LYS A 183 -4.64 21.38 7.50
CA LYS A 183 -4.85 22.57 8.33
C LYS A 183 -4.85 23.88 7.53
N ALA A 184 -4.07 23.94 6.46
CA ALA A 184 -4.01 25.11 5.59
C ALA A 184 -5.10 25.13 4.52
N GLY A 185 -5.94 24.08 4.40
CA GLY A 185 -6.97 23.96 3.37
C GLY A 185 -6.43 23.85 1.95
N ILE A 186 -5.19 23.34 1.78
CA ILE A 186 -4.55 23.19 0.47
C ILE A 186 -4.90 21.83 -0.11
N PRO A 187 -5.52 21.78 -1.31
CA PRO A 187 -5.72 20.52 -2.01
C PRO A 187 -4.38 19.97 -2.52
N TYR A 188 -4.11 18.70 -2.24
CA TYR A 188 -2.88 18.03 -2.68
C TYR A 188 -3.16 16.59 -3.10
N PHE A 189 -2.23 16.02 -3.85
CA PHE A 189 -2.17 14.60 -4.19
C PHE A 189 -0.77 14.08 -3.84
N ILE A 190 -0.69 12.95 -3.16
CA ILE A 190 0.56 12.27 -2.85
C ILE A 190 0.61 10.97 -3.64
N ASP A 191 1.58 10.84 -4.54
CA ASP A 191 1.83 9.60 -5.27
C ASP A 191 2.61 8.61 -4.40
N GLN A 192 1.91 7.99 -3.49
CA GLN A 192 2.48 6.99 -2.59
C GLN A 192 1.54 5.80 -2.39
N LYS A 193 2.11 4.62 -2.54
CA LYS A 193 1.42 3.39 -2.13
C LYS A 193 1.43 3.29 -0.60
N LYS A 194 0.30 3.49 0.06
CA LYS A 194 0.18 3.17 1.48
C LYS A 194 0.18 1.65 1.67
N GLY A 195 1.05 1.18 2.55
CA GLY A 195 0.97 -0.19 3.05
C GLY A 195 -0.31 -0.38 3.86
N LEU A 196 -0.99 -1.50 3.69
CA LEU A 196 -2.19 -1.84 4.45
C LEU A 196 -1.88 -2.25 5.91
N ASN A 197 -0.62 -2.27 6.33
CA ASN A 197 -0.22 -2.77 7.65
C ASN A 197 -0.90 -2.05 8.82
N THR A 198 -1.17 -0.77 8.70
CA THR A 198 -1.85 0.04 9.73
C THR A 198 -3.37 0.06 9.58
N HIS A 199 -3.90 -0.53 8.51
CA HIS A 199 -5.34 -0.57 8.28
C HIS A 199 -6.05 -1.37 9.39
N PRO A 200 -7.16 -0.88 9.98
CA PRO A 200 -7.85 -1.54 11.10
C PRO A 200 -8.21 -3.00 10.83
N LEU A 201 -8.57 -3.35 9.59
CA LEU A 201 -8.86 -4.72 9.19
C LEU A 201 -7.63 -5.63 9.27
N ILE A 202 -6.48 -5.16 8.81
CA ILE A 202 -5.23 -5.94 8.90
C ILE A 202 -4.83 -6.09 10.38
N GLN A 203 -4.98 -5.02 11.16
CA GLN A 203 -4.75 -5.07 12.60
C GLN A 203 -5.72 -6.02 13.30
N PHE A 204 -6.99 -6.08 12.88
CA PHE A 204 -7.96 -7.04 13.40
C PHE A 204 -7.47 -8.48 13.20
N VAL A 205 -7.09 -8.86 12.00
CA VAL A 205 -6.59 -10.20 11.70
C VAL A 205 -5.31 -10.52 12.48
N LYS A 206 -4.32 -9.61 12.45
CA LYS A 206 -3.04 -9.81 13.15
C LYS A 206 -3.23 -9.98 14.66
N LYS A 207 -4.07 -9.14 15.26
CA LYS A 207 -4.35 -9.19 16.71
C LYS A 207 -5.18 -10.41 17.10
N ALA A 208 -6.11 -10.86 16.25
CA ALA A 208 -6.82 -12.11 16.47
C ALA A 208 -5.87 -13.32 16.49
N LEU A 209 -4.91 -13.37 15.57
CA LEU A 209 -3.88 -14.42 15.57
C LEU A 209 -2.95 -14.32 16.77
N ALA A 210 -2.57 -13.12 17.20
CA ALA A 210 -1.76 -12.91 18.41
C ALA A 210 -2.48 -13.42 19.68
N VAL A 211 -3.81 -13.28 19.78
CA VAL A 211 -4.58 -13.86 20.90
C VAL A 211 -4.43 -15.38 20.98
N LEU A 212 -4.36 -16.07 19.83
CA LEU A 212 -4.13 -17.52 19.79
C LEU A 212 -2.68 -17.85 20.19
N GLU A 213 -1.72 -17.20 19.57
CA GLU A 213 -0.28 -17.41 19.74
C GLU A 213 0.14 -17.15 21.20
N GLU A 214 -0.33 -16.07 21.79
CA GLU A 214 -0.02 -15.67 23.16
C GLU A 214 -0.95 -16.28 24.22
N GLN A 215 -1.74 -17.27 23.86
CA GLN A 215 -2.59 -18.00 24.80
C GLN A 215 -3.54 -17.09 25.61
N MET A 216 -4.19 -16.11 24.92
CA MET A 216 -5.07 -15.11 25.54
C MET A 216 -4.37 -14.30 26.63
N SER A 217 -3.15 -13.83 26.37
CA SER A 217 -2.46 -12.89 27.26
C SER A 217 -3.28 -11.60 27.42
N TYR A 218 -3.07 -10.90 28.54
CA TYR A 218 -3.70 -9.59 28.76
C TYR A 218 -3.45 -8.66 27.58
N ASP A 219 -2.18 -8.51 27.16
CA ASP A 219 -1.79 -7.59 26.10
C ASP A 219 -2.44 -7.94 24.76
N SER A 220 -2.44 -9.21 24.37
CA SER A 220 -3.02 -9.66 23.10
C SER A 220 -4.55 -9.48 23.06
N VAL A 221 -5.24 -9.85 24.14
CA VAL A 221 -6.70 -9.69 24.24
C VAL A 221 -7.09 -8.22 24.23
N MET A 222 -6.46 -7.38 25.05
CA MET A 222 -6.77 -5.95 25.10
C MET A 222 -6.42 -5.24 23.79
N ALA A 223 -5.31 -5.63 23.15
CA ALA A 223 -4.97 -5.10 21.82
C ALA A 223 -6.03 -5.47 20.78
N PHE A 224 -6.58 -6.69 20.82
CA PHE A 224 -7.66 -7.12 19.93
C PHE A 224 -8.97 -6.39 20.23
N LEU A 225 -9.38 -6.31 21.49
CA LEU A 225 -10.63 -5.69 21.91
C LEU A 225 -10.71 -4.19 21.58
N ARG A 226 -9.57 -3.48 21.61
CA ARG A 226 -9.48 -2.05 21.21
C ARG A 226 -9.55 -1.82 19.71
N ASN A 227 -9.82 -2.86 18.91
CA ASN A 227 -9.99 -2.68 17.47
C ASN A 227 -11.38 -2.11 17.16
N PRO A 228 -11.53 -1.12 16.25
CA PRO A 228 -12.82 -0.49 15.94
C PRO A 228 -13.87 -1.42 15.31
N TYR A 229 -13.50 -2.65 14.96
CA TYR A 229 -14.46 -3.68 14.54
C TYR A 229 -14.97 -4.55 15.69
N VAL A 230 -14.46 -4.37 16.91
CA VAL A 230 -14.82 -5.14 18.10
C VAL A 230 -15.51 -4.25 19.14
N VAL A 231 -14.96 -3.06 19.37
CA VAL A 231 -15.50 -2.09 20.32
C VAL A 231 -16.33 -1.00 19.62
N SER A 232 -17.40 -0.54 20.25
CA SER A 232 -18.19 0.59 19.79
C SER A 232 -18.68 1.45 20.96
N ASP A 233 -18.95 2.73 20.70
CA ASP A 233 -19.51 3.65 21.68
C ASP A 233 -21.02 3.37 21.90
N GLU A 234 -21.69 2.87 20.88
CA GLU A 234 -23.10 2.51 20.89
C GLU A 234 -23.24 1.03 20.48
N ASN A 235 -24.22 0.33 21.05
CA ASN A 235 -24.51 -1.06 20.70
C ASN A 235 -25.11 -1.16 19.29
N THR A 236 -24.29 -0.84 18.29
CA THR A 236 -24.70 -0.74 16.87
C THR A 236 -24.89 -2.12 16.24
N PHE A 237 -24.15 -3.11 16.72
CA PHE A 237 -24.21 -4.50 16.26
C PHE A 237 -24.33 -5.44 17.44
N ASP A 238 -25.16 -6.46 17.29
CA ASP A 238 -25.25 -7.53 18.28
C ASP A 238 -23.88 -8.22 18.47
N GLY A 239 -23.40 -8.20 19.68
CA GLY A 239 -22.09 -8.77 20.04
C GLY A 239 -20.93 -7.77 20.11
N ASP A 240 -21.10 -6.48 19.77
CA ASP A 240 -20.06 -5.48 20.01
C ASP A 240 -19.85 -5.26 21.53
N ILE A 241 -18.61 -4.96 21.91
CA ILE A 241 -18.28 -4.58 23.28
C ILE A 241 -18.41 -3.05 23.39
N LEU A 242 -19.09 -2.59 24.41
CA LEU A 242 -19.18 -1.15 24.70
C LEU A 242 -17.86 -0.65 25.29
N CYS A 243 -17.50 0.61 25.00
CA CYS A 243 -16.30 1.24 25.57
C CYS A 243 -16.28 1.20 27.10
N GLU A 244 -17.41 1.44 27.75
CA GLU A 244 -17.53 1.35 29.23
C GLU A 244 -17.22 -0.06 29.74
N ASP A 245 -17.74 -1.09 29.07
CA ASP A 245 -17.49 -2.49 29.43
C ASP A 245 -16.02 -2.87 29.21
N LEU A 246 -15.41 -2.31 28.18
CA LEU A 246 -13.99 -2.52 27.90
C LEU A 246 -13.11 -1.91 29.00
N ASP A 247 -13.42 -0.70 29.47
CA ASP A 247 -12.67 -0.04 30.53
C ASP A 247 -12.80 -0.80 31.86
N ARG A 248 -14.02 -1.30 32.20
CA ARG A 248 -14.24 -2.14 33.36
C ARG A 248 -13.47 -3.46 33.28
N LEU A 249 -13.48 -4.08 32.10
CA LEU A 249 -12.74 -5.31 31.85
C LEU A 249 -11.23 -5.10 31.99
N ASP A 250 -10.70 -4.02 31.45
CA ASP A 250 -9.28 -3.65 31.52
C ASP A 250 -8.81 -3.55 32.99
N ASN A 251 -9.52 -2.76 33.79
CA ASN A 251 -9.24 -2.61 35.21
C ASN A 251 -9.30 -3.96 35.96
N TYR A 252 -10.31 -4.77 35.66
CA TYR A 252 -10.46 -6.07 36.32
C TYR A 252 -9.32 -7.04 35.95
N LEU A 253 -8.94 -7.13 34.66
CA LEU A 253 -7.86 -8.01 34.21
C LEU A 253 -6.53 -7.64 34.84
N LEU A 254 -6.23 -6.33 34.93
CA LEU A 254 -5.03 -5.82 35.60
C LEU A 254 -5.01 -6.12 37.09
N ALA A 255 -6.08 -5.79 37.79
CA ALA A 255 -6.19 -6.02 39.26
C ALA A 255 -6.13 -7.52 39.59
N GLY A 256 -6.74 -8.36 38.76
CA GLY A 256 -6.80 -9.82 38.94
C GLY A 256 -5.59 -10.60 38.44
N GLY A 257 -4.64 -9.96 37.74
CA GLY A 257 -3.49 -10.62 37.14
C GLY A 257 -3.91 -11.73 36.16
N ILE A 258 -4.88 -11.43 35.27
CA ILE A 258 -5.45 -12.42 34.35
C ILE A 258 -4.63 -12.40 33.06
N GLU A 259 -3.62 -13.26 32.97
CA GLU A 259 -2.61 -13.23 31.92
C GLU A 259 -2.69 -14.38 30.92
N ARG A 260 -3.46 -15.45 31.22
CA ARG A 260 -3.45 -16.65 30.36
C ARG A 260 -4.80 -17.32 30.26
N ILE A 261 -5.00 -18.09 29.20
CA ILE A 261 -6.21 -18.79 28.83
C ILE A 261 -6.87 -19.61 29.95
N ASN A 262 -6.10 -20.22 30.85
CA ASN A 262 -6.67 -20.99 31.96
C ASN A 262 -7.55 -20.14 32.88
N ARG A 263 -7.25 -18.84 32.98
CA ARG A 263 -8.08 -17.90 33.75
C ARG A 263 -9.35 -17.49 32.97
N TRP A 264 -9.37 -17.61 31.66
CA TRP A 264 -10.53 -17.33 30.81
C TRP A 264 -11.53 -18.50 30.76
N LYS A 265 -11.08 -19.74 30.96
CA LYS A 265 -11.91 -20.94 30.91
C LYS A 265 -12.93 -21.03 32.07
N HIS A 266 -12.62 -20.44 33.21
CA HIS A 266 -13.42 -20.55 34.42
C HIS A 266 -14.01 -19.21 34.82
N PRO A 267 -15.21 -19.18 35.43
CA PRO A 267 -15.79 -17.96 35.96
C PRO A 267 -14.85 -17.27 36.96
N TRP A 268 -14.83 -15.97 36.91
CA TRP A 268 -14.12 -15.15 37.88
C TRP A 268 -14.97 -14.98 39.11
N VAL A 269 -14.41 -15.22 40.28
CA VAL A 269 -15.14 -15.30 41.56
C VAL A 269 -14.71 -14.23 42.56
N MET A 270 -13.59 -13.56 42.30
CA MET A 270 -13.06 -12.54 43.22
C MET A 270 -13.43 -11.16 42.71
N PRO A 271 -14.13 -10.33 43.51
CA PRO A 271 -14.30 -8.93 43.19
C PRO A 271 -12.96 -8.19 43.39
N TYR A 272 -12.50 -7.51 42.34
CA TYR A 272 -11.36 -6.62 42.40
C TYR A 272 -11.83 -5.18 42.15
N ASP A 273 -11.06 -4.21 42.61
CA ASP A 273 -11.25 -2.77 42.29
C ASP A 273 -12.66 -2.25 42.67
N ASN A 274 -13.18 -2.66 43.83
CA ASN A 274 -14.53 -2.30 44.33
C ASN A 274 -15.70 -2.76 43.44
N ALA A 275 -15.50 -3.73 42.54
CA ALA A 275 -16.56 -4.33 41.76
C ALA A 275 -17.60 -4.98 42.68
N ASP A 276 -18.87 -4.73 42.48
CA ASP A 276 -19.96 -5.42 43.18
C ASP A 276 -20.35 -6.74 42.50
N GLU A 277 -21.38 -7.42 43.00
CA GLU A 277 -21.85 -8.70 42.43
C GLU A 277 -22.44 -8.53 41.04
N GLU A 278 -23.03 -7.38 40.71
CA GLU A 278 -23.60 -7.06 39.39
C GLU A 278 -22.50 -6.81 38.39
N ASP A 279 -21.48 -6.05 38.76
CA ASP A 279 -20.26 -5.84 37.95
C ASP A 279 -19.56 -7.17 37.67
N LEU A 280 -19.40 -8.03 38.68
CA LEU A 280 -18.78 -9.34 38.49
C LEU A 280 -19.57 -10.25 37.55
N SER A 281 -20.91 -10.21 37.65
CA SER A 281 -21.80 -10.93 36.72
C SER A 281 -21.60 -10.44 35.28
N ARG A 282 -21.58 -9.12 35.08
CA ARG A 282 -21.34 -8.51 33.75
C ARG A 282 -19.97 -8.86 33.19
N LEU A 283 -18.92 -8.78 33.98
CA LEU A 283 -17.57 -9.18 33.63
C LEU A 283 -17.48 -10.66 33.22
N ASN A 284 -18.19 -11.56 33.92
CA ASN A 284 -18.25 -12.95 33.52
C ASN A 284 -19.00 -13.20 32.21
N GLN A 285 -20.03 -12.40 31.90
CA GLN A 285 -20.69 -12.44 30.58
C GLN A 285 -19.72 -12.03 29.48
N LEU A 286 -18.98 -10.94 29.66
CA LEU A 286 -17.95 -10.50 28.73
C LEU A 286 -16.84 -11.53 28.55
N ARG A 287 -16.35 -12.10 29.66
CA ARG A 287 -15.37 -13.19 29.65
C ARG A 287 -15.83 -14.36 28.79
N GLU A 288 -17.06 -14.80 29.00
CA GLU A 288 -17.63 -15.93 28.26
C GLU A 288 -17.83 -15.59 26.80
N GLN A 289 -18.34 -14.41 26.48
CA GLN A 289 -18.51 -13.91 25.12
C GLN A 289 -17.18 -13.88 24.39
N ILE A 290 -16.16 -13.24 24.97
CA ILE A 290 -14.82 -13.10 24.38
C ILE A 290 -14.18 -14.49 24.20
N PHE A 291 -14.24 -15.34 25.21
CA PHE A 291 -13.70 -16.68 25.13
C PHE A 291 -14.35 -17.48 23.99
N ASN A 292 -15.69 -17.45 23.91
CA ASN A 292 -16.45 -18.16 22.90
C ASN A 292 -16.17 -17.68 21.47
N TRP A 293 -15.80 -16.42 21.25
CA TRP A 293 -15.37 -15.94 19.93
C TRP A 293 -14.19 -16.73 19.40
N PHE A 294 -13.24 -17.03 20.27
CA PHE A 294 -11.98 -17.68 19.87
C PHE A 294 -12.05 -19.22 19.87
N VAL A 295 -13.05 -19.84 20.52
CA VAL A 295 -13.15 -21.30 20.59
C VAL A 295 -13.14 -21.98 19.22
N PRO A 296 -13.96 -21.57 18.23
CA PRO A 296 -13.95 -22.23 16.91
C PRO A 296 -12.61 -22.09 16.18
N LEU A 297 -12.04 -20.87 16.18
CA LEU A 297 -10.78 -20.57 15.54
C LEU A 297 -9.64 -21.38 16.20
N ARG A 298 -9.60 -21.38 17.51
CA ARG A 298 -8.62 -22.10 18.31
C ARG A 298 -8.69 -23.62 18.11
N THR A 299 -9.89 -24.20 18.07
CA THR A 299 -10.09 -25.64 17.87
C THR A 299 -9.45 -26.12 16.57
N VAL A 300 -9.52 -25.30 15.52
CA VAL A 300 -8.87 -25.58 14.24
C VAL A 300 -7.36 -25.39 14.35
N TRP A 301 -6.92 -24.27 14.93
CA TRP A 301 -5.48 -23.91 15.02
C TRP A 301 -4.65 -24.86 15.87
N GLU A 302 -5.22 -25.42 16.95
CA GLU A 302 -4.53 -26.34 17.88
C GLU A 302 -4.63 -27.82 17.47
N LYS A 303 -5.40 -28.15 16.45
CA LYS A 303 -5.49 -29.52 15.94
C LYS A 303 -4.17 -29.91 15.26
N PRO A 304 -3.54 -31.05 15.64
CA PRO A 304 -2.18 -31.41 15.17
C PRO A 304 -2.01 -31.49 13.66
N ASP A 305 -3.01 -31.92 12.91
CA ASP A 305 -2.95 -32.12 11.46
C ASP A 305 -3.81 -31.11 10.70
N THR A 306 -3.99 -29.91 11.25
CA THR A 306 -4.75 -28.85 10.56
C THR A 306 -4.07 -28.46 9.27
N THR A 307 -4.83 -28.44 8.18
CA THR A 307 -4.35 -27.94 6.90
C THR A 307 -4.45 -26.40 6.85
N VAL A 308 -3.63 -25.78 6.00
CA VAL A 308 -3.71 -24.33 5.74
C VAL A 308 -5.12 -23.95 5.26
N ARG A 309 -5.79 -24.77 4.46
CA ARG A 309 -7.18 -24.60 4.00
C ARG A 309 -8.16 -24.51 5.17
N GLU A 310 -8.09 -25.44 6.13
CA GLU A 310 -8.94 -25.44 7.34
C GLU A 310 -8.70 -24.17 8.16
N ALA A 311 -7.45 -23.76 8.33
CA ALA A 311 -7.07 -22.56 9.06
C ALA A 311 -7.58 -21.27 8.39
N MET A 312 -7.44 -21.12 7.07
CA MET A 312 -7.94 -19.95 6.32
C MET A 312 -9.47 -19.87 6.36
N THR A 313 -10.14 -21.03 6.23
CA THR A 313 -11.61 -21.11 6.37
C THR A 313 -12.09 -20.71 7.78
N ALA A 314 -11.40 -21.15 8.82
CA ALA A 314 -11.71 -20.79 10.19
C ALA A 314 -11.49 -19.29 10.45
N LEU A 315 -10.41 -18.72 9.93
CA LEU A 315 -10.13 -17.28 10.01
C LEU A 315 -11.18 -16.45 9.27
N PHE A 316 -11.58 -16.86 8.08
CA PHE A 316 -12.66 -16.21 7.34
C PHE A 316 -13.98 -16.24 8.13
N SER A 317 -14.34 -17.41 8.70
CA SER A 317 -15.54 -17.56 9.53
C SER A 317 -15.50 -16.67 10.77
N PHE A 318 -14.31 -16.54 11.39
CA PHE A 318 -14.07 -15.62 12.48
C PHE A 318 -14.31 -14.15 12.09
N MET A 319 -13.80 -13.74 10.92
CA MET A 319 -14.06 -12.38 10.40
C MET A 319 -15.55 -12.13 10.14
N GLN A 320 -16.28 -13.13 9.64
CA GLN A 320 -17.71 -13.01 9.39
C GLN A 320 -18.51 -12.79 10.68
N GLN A 321 -18.12 -13.41 11.79
CA GLN A 321 -18.75 -13.26 13.11
C GLN A 321 -18.80 -11.80 13.56
N PHE A 322 -17.82 -10.97 13.18
CA PHE A 322 -17.73 -9.54 13.52
C PHE A 322 -18.38 -8.62 12.48
N ASN A 323 -19.08 -9.14 11.48
CA ASN A 323 -19.74 -8.35 10.44
C ASN A 323 -18.79 -7.36 9.72
N ILE A 324 -17.51 -7.73 9.55
CA ILE A 324 -16.43 -6.87 9.04
C ILE A 324 -16.81 -6.19 7.72
N ALA A 325 -17.38 -6.95 6.77
CA ALA A 325 -17.76 -6.42 5.46
C ALA A 325 -18.77 -5.26 5.55
N TYR A 326 -19.73 -5.39 6.48
CA TYR A 326 -20.73 -4.36 6.70
C TYR A 326 -20.14 -3.14 7.41
N LYS A 327 -19.36 -3.35 8.46
CA LYS A 327 -18.70 -2.27 9.21
C LYS A 327 -17.77 -1.45 8.32
N LEU A 328 -17.00 -2.10 7.44
CA LEU A 328 -16.17 -1.44 6.44
C LEU A 328 -16.97 -0.55 5.48
N LYS A 329 -18.11 -1.06 4.97
CA LYS A 329 -18.99 -0.27 4.09
C LYS A 329 -19.59 0.94 4.82
N ALA A 330 -19.97 0.77 6.09
CA ALA A 330 -20.48 1.86 6.91
C ALA A 330 -19.41 2.94 7.13
N GLN A 331 -18.18 2.56 7.47
CA GLN A 331 -17.06 3.50 7.61
C GLN A 331 -16.74 4.21 6.29
N GLN A 332 -16.69 3.48 5.17
CA GLN A 332 -16.46 4.07 3.86
C GLN A 332 -17.52 5.13 3.53
N LYS A 333 -18.80 4.84 3.84
CA LYS A 333 -19.89 5.78 3.65
C LYS A 333 -19.71 7.02 4.52
N ALA A 334 -19.38 6.84 5.80
CA ALA A 334 -19.13 7.95 6.73
C ALA A 334 -17.98 8.86 6.23
N PHE A 335 -16.87 8.30 5.75
CA PHE A 335 -15.76 9.08 5.17
C PHE A 335 -16.16 9.82 3.88
N ARG A 336 -17.06 9.25 3.06
CA ARG A 336 -17.58 9.96 1.88
C ARG A 336 -18.47 11.15 2.28
N GLU A 337 -19.29 10.98 3.31
CA GLU A 337 -20.20 12.00 3.82
C GLU A 337 -19.45 13.13 4.55
N SER A 338 -18.36 12.82 5.26
CA SER A 338 -17.49 13.82 5.89
C SER A 338 -16.55 14.55 4.91
N GLY A 339 -16.54 14.13 3.63
CA GLY A 339 -15.68 14.72 2.60
C GLY A 339 -14.26 14.13 2.55
N GLU A 340 -13.95 13.16 3.37
CA GLU A 340 -12.66 12.48 3.43
C GLU A 340 -12.52 11.41 2.33
N LYS A 341 -12.63 11.84 1.09
CA LYS A 341 -12.66 10.97 -0.10
C LYS A 341 -11.45 10.05 -0.19
N TYR A 342 -10.31 10.50 0.32
CA TYR A 342 -9.08 9.74 0.32
C TYR A 342 -9.19 8.51 1.23
N LEU A 343 -9.62 8.68 2.48
CA LEU A 343 -9.86 7.56 3.41
C LEU A 343 -10.93 6.61 2.84
N ALA A 344 -12.01 7.14 2.29
CA ALA A 344 -13.04 6.31 1.65
C ALA A 344 -12.45 5.41 0.56
N SER A 345 -11.52 5.91 -0.27
CA SER A 345 -10.87 5.14 -1.33
C SER A 345 -9.88 4.09 -0.81
N GLU A 346 -9.29 4.30 0.37
CA GLU A 346 -8.40 3.36 1.03
C GLU A 346 -9.16 2.14 1.61
N TYR A 347 -10.34 2.40 2.17
CA TYR A 347 -11.19 1.35 2.77
C TYR A 347 -11.89 0.47 1.72
N GLU A 348 -12.16 1.02 0.52
CA GLU A 348 -12.91 0.31 -0.53
C GLU A 348 -12.29 -1.04 -0.94
N PRO A 349 -10.99 -1.14 -1.25
CA PRO A 349 -10.38 -2.39 -1.69
C PRO A 349 -9.88 -3.27 -0.53
N ALA A 350 -9.90 -2.80 0.73
CA ALA A 350 -9.22 -3.48 1.83
C ALA A 350 -9.76 -4.90 2.08
N TYR A 351 -11.08 -5.05 2.10
CA TYR A 351 -11.71 -6.36 2.33
C TYR A 351 -11.41 -7.36 1.20
N ALA A 352 -11.56 -6.92 -0.05
CA ALA A 352 -11.28 -7.74 -1.20
C ALA A 352 -9.80 -8.17 -1.28
N LYS A 353 -8.87 -7.28 -0.88
CA LYS A 353 -7.44 -7.61 -0.82
C LYS A 353 -7.12 -8.64 0.27
N VAL A 354 -7.76 -8.54 1.43
CA VAL A 354 -7.58 -9.55 2.49
C VAL A 354 -8.12 -10.89 2.05
N LEU A 355 -9.34 -10.93 1.48
CA LEU A 355 -9.89 -12.19 0.96
C LEU A 355 -9.02 -12.77 -0.16
N GLY A 356 -8.59 -11.95 -1.11
CA GLY A 356 -7.70 -12.39 -2.18
C GLY A 356 -6.36 -12.94 -1.66
N LEU A 357 -5.84 -12.40 -0.55
CA LEU A 357 -4.65 -12.96 0.10
C LEU A 357 -4.94 -14.33 0.74
N LEU A 358 -6.08 -14.49 1.43
CA LEU A 358 -6.47 -15.78 2.01
C LEU A 358 -6.66 -16.84 0.90
N ASP A 359 -7.33 -16.47 -0.20
CA ASP A 359 -7.50 -17.33 -1.36
C ASP A 359 -6.15 -17.75 -1.99
N GLN A 360 -5.19 -16.80 -2.08
CA GLN A 360 -3.85 -17.09 -2.59
C GLN A 360 -3.08 -18.05 -1.67
N ILE A 361 -3.13 -17.83 -0.36
CA ILE A 361 -2.49 -18.72 0.62
C ILE A 361 -3.11 -20.13 0.51
N GLU A 362 -4.43 -20.22 0.43
CA GLU A 362 -5.13 -21.48 0.28
C GLU A 362 -4.75 -22.18 -1.03
N ALA A 363 -4.67 -21.43 -2.13
CA ALA A 363 -4.34 -22.00 -3.45
C ALA A 363 -2.90 -22.53 -3.53
N LEU A 364 -1.95 -21.86 -2.87
CA LEU A 364 -0.53 -22.23 -2.90
C LEU A 364 -0.17 -23.32 -1.91
N MET A 365 -0.78 -23.32 -0.73
CA MET A 365 -0.38 -24.14 0.41
C MET A 365 -1.56 -24.86 1.07
N GLY A 366 -2.75 -24.84 0.49
CA GLY A 366 -3.99 -25.27 1.13
C GLY A 366 -3.98 -26.69 1.69
N ASP A 367 -3.28 -27.61 1.05
CA ASP A 367 -3.19 -29.03 1.44
C ASP A 367 -1.98 -29.31 2.36
N GLU A 368 -1.14 -28.29 2.62
CA GLU A 368 -0.03 -28.44 3.57
C GLU A 368 -0.52 -28.35 5.01
N THR A 369 0.17 -29.07 5.89
CA THR A 369 -0.10 -29.01 7.35
C THR A 369 0.42 -27.70 7.91
N LEU A 370 -0.41 -27.02 8.69
CA LEU A 370 -0.03 -25.78 9.37
C LEU A 370 0.89 -26.08 10.55
N GLU A 371 2.16 -25.71 10.44
CA GLU A 371 3.10 -25.77 11.56
C GLU A 371 2.86 -24.56 12.49
N VAL A 372 2.06 -24.74 13.51
CA VAL A 372 1.89 -23.74 14.57
C VAL A 372 2.98 -23.95 15.62
N ARG A 373 3.89 -23.00 15.76
CA ARG A 373 4.80 -22.93 16.91
C ARG A 373 4.02 -22.31 18.09
N VAL A 374 3.49 -23.16 18.96
CA VAL A 374 2.84 -22.78 20.22
C VAL A 374 3.89 -22.58 21.32
#